data_958e1cacc240bf05265819f64e203faf
#
_entry.id   958e1cacc240bf05265819f64e203faf
#
_cell.length_a   1.000
_cell.length_b   1.000
_cell.length_c   1.000
_cell.angle_alpha   90.00
_cell.angle_beta   90.00
_cell.angle_gamma   90.00
#
_symmetry.space_group_name_H-M   'P 1'
#
loop_
_entity.id
_entity.type
_entity.pdbx_description
1 polymer ?
#
loop_
_entity_poly.entity_id
_entity_poly.type
_entity_poly.pdbx_seq_one_letter_code
_entity_poly.pdbx_strand_id
1 'polypeptide(L)'
;MLKMKMSACINASPEDTWAFLADLDNISSWSEPVRSSECKGDRTKGVGTERTCRIGDNTVITERWISWKEGESYTYEGFDLPLVKSAKNTWSLKAENGNTLLTTESEVVLKGGIFGRILEPLMLLISKKMGSDSLSAFKYLVENGQPYEGKHSSLPRVSAIC
;
A
#
# COMPACT_ATOMS: atom_id res chain seq x y z
N MET A 1 12.95 10.20 10.45
CA MET A 1 12.05 10.00 9.29
C MET A 1 12.38 8.65 8.67
N LEU A 2 11.43 7.77 8.67
CA LEU A 2 11.54 6.45 8.05
C LEU A 2 11.28 6.56 6.55
N LYS A 3 12.17 6.01 5.74
CA LYS A 3 11.98 5.84 4.30
C LYS A 3 12.06 4.36 3.96
N MET A 4 11.10 3.90 3.19
CA MET A 4 11.05 2.52 2.75
C MET A 4 10.70 2.47 1.27
N LYS A 5 11.42 1.63 0.54
CA LYS A 5 11.14 1.33 -0.87
C LYS A 5 11.08 -0.17 -1.04
N MET A 6 10.04 -0.65 -1.69
CA MET A 6 9.87 -2.05 -2.04
C MET A 6 9.37 -2.17 -3.48
N SER A 7 9.69 -3.26 -4.13
CA SER A 7 9.24 -3.53 -5.49
C SER A 7 8.84 -5.00 -5.65
N ALA A 8 7.89 -5.24 -6.55
CA ALA A 8 7.43 -6.57 -6.92
C ALA A 8 7.27 -6.65 -8.44
N CYS A 9 7.80 -7.71 -9.03
CA CYS A 9 7.48 -8.06 -10.40
C CYS A 9 6.15 -8.83 -10.44
N ILE A 10 5.19 -8.32 -11.21
CA ILE A 10 3.85 -8.86 -11.37
C ILE A 10 3.72 -9.38 -12.80
N ASN A 11 3.33 -10.65 -12.97
CA ASN A 11 3.15 -11.30 -14.26
C ASN A 11 1.79 -10.89 -14.88
N ALA A 12 1.64 -9.61 -15.13
CA ALA A 12 0.47 -9.01 -15.74
C ALA A 12 0.86 -7.69 -16.42
N SER A 13 -0.01 -7.20 -17.31
CA SER A 13 0.20 -5.89 -17.94
C SER A 13 0.10 -4.74 -16.94
N PRO A 14 0.71 -3.57 -17.20
CA PRO A 14 0.50 -2.39 -16.38
C PRO A 14 -0.97 -1.98 -16.29
N GLU A 15 -1.73 -2.14 -17.36
CA GLU A 15 -3.17 -1.83 -17.41
C GLU A 15 -3.96 -2.72 -16.44
N ASP A 16 -3.76 -4.04 -16.50
CA ASP A 16 -4.42 -4.99 -15.59
C ASP A 16 -4.00 -4.74 -14.14
N THR A 17 -2.71 -4.51 -13.90
CA THR A 17 -2.19 -4.22 -12.55
C THR A 17 -2.79 -2.92 -12.00
N TRP A 18 -2.90 -1.89 -12.84
CA TRP A 18 -3.51 -0.61 -12.45
C TRP A 18 -4.99 -0.76 -12.10
N ALA A 19 -5.74 -1.56 -12.82
CA ALA A 19 -7.16 -1.79 -12.56
C ALA A 19 -7.40 -2.26 -11.12
N PHE A 20 -6.56 -3.16 -10.60
CA PHE A 20 -6.62 -3.59 -9.20
C PHE A 20 -6.08 -2.53 -8.22
N LEU A 21 -4.99 -1.84 -8.57
CA LEU A 21 -4.37 -0.84 -7.71
C LEU A 21 -5.26 0.41 -7.54
N ALA A 22 -5.97 0.80 -8.58
CA ALA A 22 -6.89 1.95 -8.60
C ALA A 22 -8.26 1.65 -8.00
N ASP A 23 -8.57 0.40 -7.68
CA ASP A 23 -9.76 0.02 -6.92
C ASP A 23 -9.52 0.25 -5.42
N LEU A 24 -9.69 1.51 -5.01
CA LEU A 24 -9.31 1.99 -3.69
C LEU A 24 -10.14 1.36 -2.56
N ASP A 25 -11.38 0.97 -2.83
CA ASP A 25 -12.25 0.34 -1.83
C ASP A 25 -11.84 -1.11 -1.53
N ASN A 26 -11.09 -1.73 -2.42
CA ASN A 26 -10.73 -3.16 -2.34
C ASN A 26 -9.38 -3.45 -1.64
N ILE A 27 -8.79 -2.49 -0.95
CA ILE A 27 -7.49 -2.72 -0.27
C ILE A 27 -7.54 -3.85 0.76
N SER A 28 -8.67 -4.10 1.39
CA SER A 28 -8.84 -5.18 2.37
C SER A 28 -8.64 -6.57 1.76
N SER A 29 -8.74 -6.73 0.45
CA SER A 29 -8.51 -8.01 -0.24
C SER A 29 -7.04 -8.41 -0.32
N TRP A 30 -6.09 -7.46 -0.14
CA TRP A 30 -4.66 -7.72 -0.24
C TRP A 30 -3.82 -7.06 0.87
N SER A 31 -4.44 -6.35 1.81
CA SER A 31 -3.77 -5.77 2.98
C SER A 31 -4.37 -6.34 4.26
N GLU A 32 -3.75 -7.39 4.80
CA GLU A 32 -4.27 -8.15 5.96
C GLU A 32 -4.64 -7.28 7.19
N PRO A 33 -3.92 -6.18 7.52
CA PRO A 33 -4.32 -5.31 8.61
C PRO A 33 -5.63 -4.56 8.39
N VAL A 34 -6.04 -4.35 7.12
CA VAL A 34 -7.23 -3.59 6.76
C VAL A 34 -8.45 -4.50 6.80
N ARG A 35 -9.37 -4.24 7.73
CA ARG A 35 -10.64 -5.00 7.86
C ARG A 35 -11.70 -4.55 6.87
N SER A 36 -11.75 -3.25 6.62
CA SER A 36 -12.66 -2.64 5.64
C SER A 36 -12.11 -1.31 5.17
N SER A 37 -12.52 -0.90 3.99
CA SER A 37 -12.16 0.38 3.39
C SER A 37 -13.34 0.94 2.61
N GLU A 38 -13.46 2.25 2.58
CA GLU A 38 -14.53 2.95 1.88
C GLU A 38 -14.07 4.35 1.47
N CYS A 39 -14.26 4.69 0.19
CA CYS A 39 -14.08 6.04 -0.30
C CYS A 39 -15.19 6.95 0.21
N LYS A 40 -14.84 8.19 0.57
CA LYS A 40 -15.80 9.18 1.06
C LYS A 40 -16.49 9.90 -0.10
N GLY A 41 -17.82 9.89 -0.10
CA GLY A 41 -18.64 10.55 -1.11
C GLY A 41 -18.54 9.86 -2.47
N ASP A 42 -18.82 10.62 -3.54
CA ASP A 42 -18.91 10.06 -4.90
C ASP A 42 -17.57 9.92 -5.62
N ARG A 43 -16.49 10.44 -5.03
CA ARG A 43 -15.16 10.39 -5.64
C ARG A 43 -14.43 9.12 -5.22
N THR A 44 -14.21 8.22 -6.16
CA THR A 44 -13.50 6.95 -5.95
C THR A 44 -12.11 6.90 -6.57
N LYS A 45 -11.70 7.95 -7.33
CA LYS A 45 -10.41 8.04 -8.02
C LYS A 45 -9.91 9.48 -8.12
N GLY A 46 -8.61 9.63 -8.31
CA GLY A 46 -7.98 10.91 -8.62
C GLY A 46 -7.59 11.73 -7.39
N VAL A 47 -6.97 12.88 -7.66
CA VAL A 47 -6.55 13.82 -6.62
C VAL A 47 -7.75 14.33 -5.83
N GLY A 48 -7.61 14.38 -4.50
CA GLY A 48 -8.66 14.78 -3.58
C GLY A 48 -9.62 13.65 -3.16
N THR A 49 -9.46 12.43 -3.70
CA THR A 49 -10.16 11.26 -3.15
C THR A 49 -9.72 11.05 -1.71
N GLU A 50 -10.67 10.77 -0.83
CA GLU A 50 -10.44 10.36 0.54
C GLU A 50 -10.99 8.95 0.75
N ARG A 51 -10.23 8.12 1.46
CA ARG A 51 -10.64 6.79 1.88
C ARG A 51 -10.51 6.66 3.39
N THR A 52 -11.47 6.01 4.00
CA THR A 52 -11.38 5.58 5.40
C THR A 52 -11.07 4.10 5.45
N CYS A 53 -10.06 3.70 6.22
CA CYS A 53 -9.71 2.31 6.47
C CYS A 53 -9.83 1.97 7.94
N ARG A 54 -10.46 0.84 8.24
CA ARG A 54 -10.46 0.25 9.57
C ARG A 54 -9.30 -0.74 9.69
N ILE A 55 -8.36 -0.45 10.60
CA ILE A 55 -7.20 -1.27 10.89
C ILE A 55 -7.46 -2.05 12.18
N GLY A 56 -7.43 -3.38 12.11
CA GLY A 56 -7.81 -4.20 13.27
C GLY A 56 -9.20 -3.85 13.80
N ASP A 57 -9.37 -3.87 15.12
CA ASP A 57 -10.69 -3.70 15.74
C ASP A 57 -11.02 -2.24 16.13
N ASN A 58 -10.00 -1.42 16.44
CA ASN A 58 -10.20 -0.13 17.10
C ASN A 58 -9.57 1.08 16.39
N THR A 59 -8.85 0.89 15.31
CA THR A 59 -8.16 1.99 14.64
C THR A 59 -8.85 2.33 13.32
N VAL A 60 -9.20 3.58 13.14
CA VAL A 60 -9.71 4.13 11.89
C VAL A 60 -8.72 5.16 11.40
N ILE A 61 -8.27 5.02 10.17
CA ILE A 61 -7.38 5.97 9.51
C ILE A 61 -8.05 6.58 8.31
N THR A 62 -7.63 7.78 7.94
CA THR A 62 -8.04 8.45 6.71
C THR A 62 -6.84 8.59 5.79
N GLU A 63 -7.05 8.35 4.52
CA GLU A 63 -6.07 8.53 3.47
C GLU A 63 -6.60 9.52 2.44
N ARG A 64 -5.73 10.40 1.90
CA ARG A 64 -6.09 11.40 0.89
C ARG A 64 -5.09 11.37 -0.25
N TRP A 65 -5.60 11.22 -1.47
CA TRP A 65 -4.78 11.23 -2.68
C TRP A 65 -4.37 12.64 -3.06
N ILE A 66 -3.05 12.89 -3.11
CA ILE A 66 -2.45 14.20 -3.40
C ILE A 66 -1.82 14.26 -4.79
N SER A 67 -1.60 13.11 -5.41
CA SER A 67 -1.13 12.98 -6.79
C SER A 67 -1.76 11.76 -7.43
N TRP A 68 -2.10 11.86 -8.72
CA TRP A 68 -2.69 10.78 -9.49
C TRP A 68 -2.29 10.91 -10.95
N LYS A 69 -1.67 9.88 -11.49
CA LYS A 69 -1.33 9.75 -12.90
C LYS A 69 -1.87 8.40 -13.38
N GLU A 70 -2.98 8.48 -14.12
CA GLU A 70 -3.74 7.30 -14.54
C GLU A 70 -2.86 6.27 -15.26
N GLY A 71 -2.94 5.01 -14.86
CA GLY A 71 -2.14 3.91 -15.41
C GLY A 71 -0.66 3.89 -14.99
N GLU A 72 -0.17 4.89 -14.24
CA GLU A 72 1.25 4.99 -13.94
C GLU A 72 1.55 5.08 -12.44
N SER A 73 0.89 5.97 -11.70
CA SER A 73 1.22 6.18 -10.29
C SER A 73 0.18 7.00 -9.55
N TYR A 74 0.19 6.85 -8.23
CA TYR A 74 -0.49 7.77 -7.33
C TYR A 74 0.31 7.96 -6.03
N THR A 75 0.02 9.06 -5.34
CA THR A 75 0.55 9.34 -4.00
C THR A 75 -0.59 9.74 -3.08
N TYR A 76 -0.59 9.20 -1.87
CA TYR A 76 -1.54 9.58 -0.82
C TYR A 76 -0.84 9.86 0.51
N GLU A 77 -1.50 10.65 1.33
CA GLU A 77 -1.14 10.94 2.71
C GLU A 77 -2.09 10.22 3.66
N GLY A 78 -1.54 9.69 4.76
CA GLY A 78 -2.30 9.02 5.81
C GLY A 78 -2.43 9.92 7.05
N PHE A 79 -3.65 9.94 7.60
CA PHE A 79 -4.02 10.70 8.79
C PHE A 79 -4.56 9.76 9.88
N ASP A 80 -4.55 10.22 11.11
CA ASP A 80 -5.07 9.51 12.28
C ASP A 80 -4.34 8.20 12.63
N LEU A 81 -3.16 8.00 12.06
CA LEU A 81 -2.30 6.86 12.37
C LEU A 81 -1.73 6.98 13.79
N PRO A 82 -1.85 5.93 14.64
CA PRO A 82 -1.25 5.90 15.95
C PRO A 82 0.27 6.08 15.86
N LEU A 83 0.84 6.91 16.75
CA LEU A 83 2.28 7.20 16.85
C LEU A 83 2.92 7.86 15.62
N VAL A 84 2.16 8.11 14.56
CA VAL A 84 2.64 8.72 13.32
C VAL A 84 2.21 10.19 13.25
N LYS A 85 3.17 11.07 12.99
CA LYS A 85 2.94 12.51 12.76
C LYS A 85 2.52 12.79 11.32
N SER A 86 3.18 12.13 10.37
CA SER A 86 2.84 12.17 8.95
C SER A 86 3.25 10.87 8.26
N ALA A 87 2.45 10.43 7.32
CA ALA A 87 2.74 9.29 6.45
C ALA A 87 2.40 9.66 5.02
N LYS A 88 3.27 9.28 4.09
CA LYS A 88 3.07 9.47 2.67
C LYS A 88 3.50 8.21 1.94
N ASN A 89 2.67 7.74 1.03
CA ASN A 89 2.94 6.56 0.22
C ASN A 89 2.77 6.88 -1.26
N THR A 90 3.74 6.48 -2.05
CA THR A 90 3.70 6.54 -3.51
C THR A 90 3.74 5.14 -4.08
N TRP A 91 2.84 4.85 -5.00
CA TRP A 91 2.80 3.60 -5.78
C TRP A 91 3.00 3.93 -7.24
N SER A 92 3.86 3.19 -7.90
CA SER A 92 4.17 3.40 -9.31
C SER A 92 4.33 2.09 -10.06
N LEU A 93 3.92 2.09 -11.32
CA LEU A 93 4.01 0.96 -12.24
C LEU A 93 4.97 1.29 -13.37
N LYS A 94 5.74 0.30 -13.79
CA LYS A 94 6.59 0.37 -14.98
C LYS A 94 6.51 -0.94 -15.74
N ALA A 95 6.27 -0.85 -17.06
CA ALA A 95 6.38 -2.03 -17.92
C ALA A 95 7.84 -2.49 -17.98
N GLU A 96 8.08 -3.79 -17.77
CA GLU A 96 9.41 -4.38 -17.80
C GLU A 96 9.33 -5.84 -18.27
N ASN A 97 10.00 -6.15 -19.37
CA ASN A 97 10.08 -7.51 -19.94
C ASN A 97 8.71 -8.22 -20.13
N GLY A 98 7.68 -7.48 -20.55
CA GLY A 98 6.32 -8.02 -20.73
C GLY A 98 5.50 -8.17 -19.44
N ASN A 99 6.07 -7.81 -18.32
CA ASN A 99 5.46 -7.79 -16.97
C ASN A 99 5.36 -6.37 -16.44
N THR A 100 4.93 -6.24 -15.19
CA THR A 100 4.85 -4.94 -14.50
C THR A 100 5.74 -4.96 -13.26
N LEU A 101 6.68 -4.02 -13.20
CA LEU A 101 7.39 -3.69 -11.97
C LEU A 101 6.53 -2.70 -11.17
N LEU A 102 5.95 -3.17 -10.09
CA LEU A 102 5.25 -2.35 -9.10
C LEU A 102 6.25 -1.89 -8.04
N THR A 103 6.31 -0.59 -7.79
CA THR A 103 7.15 -0.01 -6.73
C THR A 103 6.31 0.78 -5.75
N THR A 104 6.56 0.60 -4.46
CA THR A 104 6.00 1.40 -3.38
C THR A 104 7.10 2.10 -2.60
N GLU A 105 6.90 3.40 -2.36
CA GLU A 105 7.79 4.25 -1.58
C GLU A 105 7.00 4.89 -0.44
N SER A 106 7.48 4.69 0.79
CA SER A 106 6.83 5.21 2.00
C SER A 106 7.75 6.15 2.75
N GLU A 107 7.22 7.29 3.17
CA GLU A 107 7.88 8.25 4.05
C GLU A 107 7.02 8.42 5.31
N VAL A 108 7.58 8.11 6.48
CA VAL A 108 6.85 8.16 7.75
C VAL A 108 7.65 8.96 8.79
N VAL A 109 6.98 9.89 9.44
CA VAL A 109 7.51 10.64 10.58
C VAL A 109 6.76 10.24 11.83
N LEU A 110 7.48 9.76 12.86
CA LEU A 110 6.88 9.38 14.13
C LEU A 110 6.65 10.59 15.04
N LYS A 111 5.64 10.52 15.89
CA LYS A 111 5.41 11.45 17.01
C LYS A 111 6.45 11.21 18.10
N GLY A 112 6.62 12.17 19.03
CA GLY A 112 7.43 11.99 20.24
C GLY A 112 8.91 12.36 20.11
N GLY A 113 9.33 13.05 19.03
CA GLY A 113 10.69 13.59 18.90
C GLY A 113 11.78 12.54 19.08
N ILE A 114 12.62 12.63 20.14
CA ILE A 114 13.71 11.70 20.44
C ILE A 114 13.18 10.28 20.71
N PHE A 115 12.10 10.13 21.45
CA PHE A 115 11.46 8.83 21.71
C PHE A 115 10.95 8.18 20.42
N GLY A 116 10.39 8.96 19.51
CA GLY A 116 9.99 8.48 18.18
C GLY A 116 11.20 7.93 17.41
N ARG A 117 12.37 8.58 17.47
CA ARG A 117 13.59 8.09 16.82
C ARG A 117 14.09 6.76 17.38
N ILE A 118 13.96 6.52 18.67
CA ILE A 118 14.34 5.24 19.30
C ILE A 118 13.46 4.10 18.78
N LEU A 119 12.20 4.37 18.47
CA LEU A 119 11.25 3.39 17.95
C LEU A 119 11.39 3.17 16.42
N GLU A 120 12.09 4.05 15.70
CA GLU A 120 12.24 3.94 14.24
C GLU A 120 12.72 2.56 13.75
N PRO A 121 13.75 1.93 14.33
CA PRO A 121 14.22 0.63 13.83
C PRO A 121 13.16 -0.47 13.95
N LEU A 122 12.44 -0.51 15.07
CA LEU A 122 11.37 -1.47 15.29
C LEU A 122 10.20 -1.24 14.33
N MET A 123 9.78 0.01 14.18
CA MET A 123 8.71 0.39 13.25
C MET A 123 9.09 0.08 11.81
N LEU A 124 10.35 0.29 11.42
CA LEU A 124 10.84 -0.05 10.08
C LEU A 124 10.77 -1.57 9.83
N LEU A 125 11.14 -2.40 10.81
CA LEU A 125 11.06 -3.85 10.68
C LEU A 125 9.62 -4.33 10.51
N ILE A 126 8.71 -3.82 11.34
CA ILE A 126 7.28 -4.14 11.26
C ILE A 126 6.71 -3.69 9.92
N SER A 127 6.97 -2.45 9.49
CA SER A 127 6.47 -1.90 8.23
C SER A 127 7.00 -2.66 7.02
N LYS A 128 8.27 -3.07 7.02
CA LYS A 128 8.84 -3.90 5.95
C LYS A 128 8.16 -5.26 5.86
N LYS A 129 7.89 -5.90 7.00
CA LYS A 129 7.19 -7.18 7.01
C LYS A 129 5.78 -7.04 6.46
N MET A 130 5.00 -6.10 7.00
CA MET A 130 3.63 -5.85 6.55
C MET A 130 3.56 -5.47 5.07
N GLY A 131 4.45 -4.60 4.62
CA GLY A 131 4.52 -4.18 3.22
C GLY A 131 4.89 -5.34 2.28
N SER A 132 5.82 -6.21 2.69
CA SER A 132 6.18 -7.41 1.92
C SER A 132 5.00 -8.38 1.81
N ASP A 133 4.28 -8.63 2.92
CA ASP A 133 3.13 -9.50 2.94
C ASP A 133 1.99 -8.94 2.05
N SER A 134 1.75 -7.62 2.11
CA SER A 134 0.76 -6.94 1.25
C SER A 134 1.14 -6.97 -0.23
N LEU A 135 2.42 -6.78 -0.58
CA LEU A 135 2.88 -6.89 -1.97
C LEU A 135 2.72 -8.32 -2.52
N SER A 136 3.01 -9.34 -1.70
CA SER A 136 2.82 -10.75 -2.09
C SER A 136 1.34 -11.05 -2.33
N ALA A 137 0.45 -10.56 -1.46
CA ALA A 137 -0.99 -10.73 -1.61
C ALA A 137 -1.56 -9.95 -2.80
N PHE A 138 -1.08 -8.72 -3.04
CA PHE A 138 -1.47 -7.95 -4.21
C PHE A 138 -1.03 -8.63 -5.52
N LYS A 139 0.22 -9.11 -5.58
CA LYS A 139 0.70 -9.90 -6.71
C LYS A 139 -0.19 -11.11 -6.96
N TYR A 140 -0.53 -11.85 -5.92
CA TYR A 140 -1.42 -13.01 -6.02
C TYR A 140 -2.80 -12.61 -6.59
N LEU A 141 -3.39 -11.54 -6.06
CA LEU A 141 -4.68 -11.01 -6.50
C LEU A 141 -4.68 -10.68 -7.99
N VAL A 142 -3.68 -9.93 -8.45
CA VAL A 142 -3.59 -9.53 -9.87
C VAL A 142 -3.39 -10.73 -10.79
N GLU A 143 -2.51 -11.67 -10.41
CA GLU A 143 -2.16 -12.82 -11.25
C GLU A 143 -3.25 -13.91 -11.27
N ASN A 144 -4.11 -13.99 -10.24
CA ASN A 144 -5.15 -15.02 -10.13
C ASN A 144 -6.58 -14.48 -10.25
N GLY A 145 -6.75 -13.15 -10.22
CA GLY A 145 -8.06 -12.50 -10.31
C GLY A 145 -8.94 -12.65 -9.06
N GLN A 146 -8.39 -13.19 -7.96
CA GLN A 146 -9.10 -13.40 -6.69
C GLN A 146 -8.16 -13.23 -5.49
N PRO A 147 -8.67 -12.76 -4.33
CA PRO A 147 -7.87 -12.62 -3.13
C PRO A 147 -7.30 -13.96 -2.64
N TYR A 148 -6.14 -13.90 -1.99
CA TYR A 148 -5.59 -15.05 -1.28
C TYR A 148 -6.32 -15.24 0.07
N GLU A 149 -6.92 -16.41 0.27
CA GLU A 149 -7.72 -16.68 1.48
C GLU A 149 -6.89 -17.10 2.71
N GLY A 150 -5.61 -17.41 2.52
CA GLY A 150 -4.70 -17.78 3.61
C GLY A 150 -4.01 -16.59 4.28
N LYS A 151 -3.12 -16.88 5.21
CA LYS A 151 -2.27 -15.84 5.80
C LYS A 151 -1.30 -15.28 4.75
N HIS A 152 -1.30 -13.97 4.53
CA HIS A 152 -0.45 -13.33 3.52
C HIS A 152 1.05 -13.61 3.75
N SER A 153 1.48 -13.78 5.00
CA SER A 153 2.85 -14.16 5.35
C SER A 153 3.27 -15.57 4.89
N SER A 154 2.33 -16.41 4.45
CA SER A 154 2.62 -17.73 3.88
C SER A 154 2.89 -17.71 2.37
N LEU A 155 2.58 -16.58 1.71
CA LEU A 155 2.90 -16.41 0.30
C LEU A 155 4.40 -16.27 0.06
N PRO A 156 4.91 -16.71 -1.10
CA PRO A 156 6.28 -16.46 -1.50
C PRO A 156 6.62 -14.97 -1.48
N ARG A 157 7.82 -14.63 -1.04
CA ARG A 157 8.30 -13.24 -1.09
C ARG A 157 8.42 -12.79 -2.53
N VAL A 158 8.02 -11.56 -2.79
CA VAL A 158 8.11 -10.97 -4.13
C VAL A 158 9.56 -10.69 -4.53
N SER A 159 9.83 -10.85 -5.81
CA SER A 159 11.08 -10.43 -6.45
C SER A 159 10.86 -9.08 -7.15
N ALA A 160 11.88 -8.22 -7.10
CA ALA A 160 11.91 -6.99 -7.88
C ALA A 160 12.48 -7.20 -9.30
N ILE A 161 12.78 -8.43 -9.67
CA ILE A 161 13.35 -8.78 -10.97
C ILE A 161 12.21 -9.31 -11.84
N CYS A 162 11.93 -8.60 -12.89
CA CYS A 162 11.10 -9.05 -14.00
C CYS A 162 12.00 -9.68 -15.13
#